data_072447791040a41b5131760424b9bb3a
#
_entry.id   072447791040a41b5131760424b9bb3a
#
_cell.length_a   1.000
_cell.length_b   1.000
_cell.length_c   1.000
_cell.angle_alpha   90.00
_cell.angle_beta   90.00
_cell.angle_gamma   90.00
#
_symmetry.space_group_name_H-M   'P 1'
#
loop_
_entity.id
_entity.type
_entity.pdbx_description
1 polymer ?
#
loop_
_entity_poly.entity_id
_entity_poly.type
_entity_poly.pdbx_seq_one_letter_code
_entity_poly.pdbx_strand_id
1 'polypeptide(L)'
;MIQIGIVDDKSLNRKMIRQNLYGISNIEIILEAVNGLDFLEKIKALNLQKLPNVVLIDLDMPAMNGIETIAIASIRFPTIKFIVLTVFDDDEKIFEAIKAGASGYLLKDDAPDMLLDAIHNAYELNGAPMSPAIARKTLLWLKQGAQPYTTPSTTTDHLRNSLTDREQEILKYLVEGQDYKKIASTLFISPQTVRTHISRIYEKLHINSKAQAIQLAHKYNWN
;
A
#
# COMPACT_ATOMS: atom_id res chain seq x y z
N MET A 1 23.93 -11.16 13.83
CA MET A 1 22.99 -10.12 14.33
C MET A 1 22.37 -9.45 13.12
N ILE A 2 21.04 -9.45 13.03
CA ILE A 2 20.31 -8.88 11.89
C ILE A 2 20.05 -7.40 12.19
N GLN A 3 20.55 -6.52 11.32
CA GLN A 3 20.40 -5.09 11.46
C GLN A 3 19.12 -4.62 10.75
N ILE A 4 18.22 -3.94 11.47
CA ILE A 4 16.90 -3.54 11.01
C ILE A 4 16.80 -2.02 10.86
N GLY A 5 16.22 -1.58 9.74
CA GLY A 5 15.70 -0.22 9.58
C GLY A 5 14.18 -0.22 9.70
N ILE A 6 13.59 0.85 10.25
CA ILE A 6 12.14 1.06 10.33
C ILE A 6 11.81 2.40 9.68
N VAL A 7 10.87 2.40 8.73
CA VAL A 7 10.43 3.60 8.02
C VAL A 7 8.90 3.66 8.05
N ASP A 8 8.35 4.57 8.84
CA ASP A 8 6.90 4.75 9.01
C ASP A 8 6.64 6.16 9.56
N ASP A 9 5.67 6.89 9.05
CA ASP A 9 5.38 8.26 9.48
C ASP A 9 4.79 8.31 10.89
N LYS A 10 4.09 7.26 11.31
CA LYS A 10 3.40 7.19 12.60
C LYS A 10 4.32 6.67 13.69
N SER A 11 4.59 7.51 14.68
CA SER A 11 5.42 7.14 15.85
C SER A 11 4.89 5.92 16.62
N LEU A 12 3.55 5.74 16.63
CA LEU A 12 2.91 4.60 17.28
C LEU A 12 3.30 3.28 16.58
N ASN A 13 3.28 3.24 15.25
CA ASN A 13 3.65 2.06 14.50
C ASN A 13 5.12 1.70 14.73
N ARG A 14 6.03 2.68 14.66
CA ARG A 14 7.45 2.45 14.98
C ARG A 14 7.65 1.91 16.40
N LYS A 15 6.88 2.43 17.37
CA LYS A 15 6.89 1.92 18.74
C LYS A 15 6.41 0.47 18.82
N MET A 16 5.34 0.11 18.13
CA MET A 16 4.82 -1.27 18.11
C MET A 16 5.84 -2.24 17.48
N ILE A 17 6.47 -1.87 16.36
CA ILE A 17 7.52 -2.69 15.74
C ILE A 17 8.68 -2.88 16.72
N ARG A 18 9.15 -1.83 17.39
CA ARG A 18 10.19 -1.94 18.43
C ARG A 18 9.79 -2.88 19.56
N GLN A 19 8.56 -2.84 20.02
CA GLN A 19 8.06 -3.73 21.07
C GLN A 19 8.03 -5.18 20.62
N ASN A 20 7.61 -5.44 19.37
CA ASN A 20 7.59 -6.81 18.81
C ASN A 20 9.00 -7.38 18.63
N LEU A 21 10.00 -6.53 18.40
CA LEU A 21 11.40 -6.94 18.24
C LEU A 21 12.22 -6.87 19.54
N TYR A 22 11.62 -6.35 20.64
CA TYR A 22 12.32 -6.20 21.92
C TYR A 22 12.67 -7.54 22.53
N GLY A 23 13.92 -7.68 23.00
CA GLY A 23 14.40 -8.89 23.65
C GLY A 23 14.82 -10.02 22.71
N ILE A 24 14.72 -9.83 21.39
CA ILE A 24 15.21 -10.79 20.41
C ILE A 24 16.73 -10.62 20.25
N SER A 25 17.51 -11.57 20.77
CA SER A 25 18.96 -11.45 20.93
C SER A 25 19.76 -11.30 19.64
N ASN A 26 19.20 -11.70 18.51
CA ASN A 26 19.87 -11.66 17.20
C ASN A 26 19.38 -10.53 16.29
N ILE A 27 18.56 -9.58 16.79
CA ILE A 27 18.02 -8.45 16.04
C ILE A 27 18.44 -7.14 16.70
N GLU A 28 18.88 -6.18 15.89
CA GLU A 28 19.26 -4.82 16.30
C GLU A 28 18.59 -3.78 15.38
N ILE A 29 17.87 -2.83 15.95
CA ILE A 29 17.32 -1.71 15.21
C ILE A 29 18.38 -0.60 15.16
N ILE A 30 18.90 -0.33 13.96
CA ILE A 30 20.01 0.62 13.77
C ILE A 30 19.58 1.93 13.10
N LEU A 31 18.36 1.97 12.51
CA LEU A 31 17.86 3.13 11.81
C LEU A 31 16.34 3.23 11.98
N GLU A 32 15.85 4.43 12.29
CA GLU A 32 14.43 4.77 12.20
C GLU A 32 14.26 6.05 11.37
N ALA A 33 13.26 6.06 10.49
CA ALA A 33 12.92 7.22 9.67
C ALA A 33 11.41 7.44 9.63
N VAL A 34 11.01 8.69 9.38
CA VAL A 34 9.60 9.10 9.36
C VAL A 34 9.00 9.16 7.94
N ASN A 35 9.83 9.07 6.92
CA ASN A 35 9.45 9.00 5.50
C ASN A 35 10.66 8.59 4.65
N GLY A 36 10.45 8.46 3.33
CA GLY A 36 11.51 8.04 2.43
C GLY A 36 12.67 9.02 2.31
N LEU A 37 12.43 10.33 2.35
CA LEU A 37 13.51 11.33 2.31
C LEU A 37 14.40 11.23 3.55
N ASP A 38 13.81 11.19 4.73
CA ASP A 38 14.52 11.03 6.00
C ASP A 38 15.32 9.72 6.03
N PHE A 39 14.75 8.63 5.50
CA PHE A 39 15.45 7.37 5.34
C PHE A 39 16.70 7.52 4.44
N LEU A 40 16.54 8.11 3.25
CA LEU A 40 17.64 8.28 2.29
C LEU A 40 18.74 9.21 2.80
N GLU A 41 18.41 10.18 3.64
CA GLU A 41 19.41 11.03 4.30
C GLU A 41 20.17 10.27 5.37
N LYS A 42 19.45 9.58 6.26
CA LYS A 42 20.04 8.83 7.38
C LYS A 42 20.92 7.69 6.90
N ILE A 43 20.46 6.92 5.90
CA ILE A 43 21.24 5.79 5.40
C ILE A 43 22.56 6.22 4.73
N LYS A 44 22.60 7.39 4.10
CA LYS A 44 23.84 7.96 3.55
C LYS A 44 24.88 8.33 4.63
N ALA A 45 24.39 8.69 5.82
CA ALA A 45 25.23 9.04 6.95
C ALA A 45 25.80 7.81 7.66
N LEU A 46 25.24 6.62 7.41
CA LEU A 46 25.76 5.37 7.97
C LEU A 46 27.03 4.93 7.24
N ASN A 47 27.93 4.27 7.99
CA ASN A 47 29.05 3.58 7.38
C ASN A 47 28.51 2.41 6.52
N LEU A 48 29.07 2.21 5.33
CA LEU A 48 28.68 1.13 4.41
C LEU A 48 28.77 -0.27 5.05
N GLN A 49 29.58 -0.44 6.09
CA GLN A 49 29.68 -1.69 6.85
C GLN A 49 28.58 -1.88 7.91
N LYS A 50 27.74 -0.86 8.14
CA LYS A 50 26.64 -0.86 9.12
C LYS A 50 25.31 -0.50 8.48
N LEU A 51 25.09 -0.97 7.26
CA LEU A 51 23.78 -0.80 6.62
C LEU A 51 22.77 -1.81 7.18
N PRO A 52 21.47 -1.45 7.27
CA PRO A 52 20.46 -2.42 7.66
C PRO A 52 20.42 -3.58 6.66
N ASN A 53 20.26 -4.80 7.18
CA ASN A 53 20.05 -5.98 6.35
C ASN A 53 18.61 -6.03 5.84
N VAL A 54 17.66 -5.67 6.69
CA VAL A 54 16.22 -5.63 6.39
C VAL A 54 15.66 -4.27 6.78
N VAL A 55 14.85 -3.69 5.93
CA VAL A 55 14.11 -2.45 6.19
C VAL A 55 12.61 -2.76 6.16
N LEU A 56 11.95 -2.50 7.28
CA LEU A 56 10.50 -2.53 7.40
C LEU A 56 9.97 -1.17 7.00
N ILE A 57 9.16 -1.08 5.94
CA ILE A 57 8.74 0.18 5.34
C ILE A 57 7.24 0.26 5.12
N ASP A 58 6.61 1.35 5.59
CA ASP A 58 5.23 1.67 5.21
C ASP A 58 5.18 2.26 3.80
N LEU A 59 4.06 2.06 3.11
CA LEU A 59 3.86 2.63 1.77
C LEU A 59 3.35 4.06 1.81
N ASP A 60 2.40 4.36 2.70
CA ASP A 60 1.71 5.65 2.72
C ASP A 60 2.37 6.61 3.71
N MET A 61 3.38 7.31 3.24
CA MET A 61 4.10 8.32 4.00
C MET A 61 4.13 9.67 3.27
N PRO A 62 4.18 10.80 4.01
CA PRO A 62 4.28 12.13 3.40
C PRO A 62 5.67 12.36 2.77
N ALA A 63 5.76 13.32 1.88
CA ALA A 63 6.97 13.80 1.19
C ALA A 63 7.58 12.78 0.19
N MET A 64 7.90 11.57 0.60
CA MET A 64 8.33 10.46 -0.24
C MET A 64 7.72 9.18 0.31
N ASN A 65 6.93 8.51 -0.50
CA ASN A 65 6.24 7.27 -0.15
C ASN A 65 7.18 6.04 -0.15
N GLY A 66 6.67 4.90 0.33
CA GLY A 66 7.47 3.68 0.44
C GLY A 66 7.89 3.10 -0.91
N ILE A 67 7.02 3.16 -1.93
CA ILE A 67 7.31 2.63 -3.27
C ILE A 67 8.44 3.42 -3.93
N GLU A 68 8.37 4.76 -3.89
CA GLU A 68 9.44 5.63 -4.39
C GLU A 68 10.77 5.38 -3.65
N THR A 69 10.67 5.19 -2.32
CA THR A 69 11.83 4.91 -1.48
C THR A 69 12.49 3.59 -1.87
N ILE A 70 11.71 2.53 -2.01
CA ILE A 70 12.20 1.21 -2.42
C ILE A 70 12.84 1.29 -3.80
N ALA A 71 12.19 1.93 -4.78
CA ALA A 71 12.70 2.05 -6.14
C ALA A 71 14.10 2.71 -6.20
N ILE A 72 14.32 3.74 -5.38
CA ILE A 72 15.62 4.43 -5.32
C ILE A 72 16.62 3.60 -4.52
N ALA A 73 16.21 3.08 -3.37
CA ALA A 73 17.12 2.45 -2.42
C ALA A 73 17.57 1.05 -2.87
N SER A 74 16.73 0.26 -3.52
CA SER A 74 17.07 -1.07 -4.04
C SER A 74 18.17 -1.02 -5.10
N ILE A 75 18.23 0.04 -5.89
CA ILE A 75 19.31 0.26 -6.87
C ILE A 75 20.61 0.67 -6.19
N ARG A 76 20.53 1.54 -5.17
CA ARG A 76 21.72 2.08 -4.49
C ARG A 76 22.30 1.12 -3.45
N PHE A 77 21.47 0.33 -2.83
CA PHE A 77 21.81 -0.58 -1.74
C PHE A 77 21.19 -1.97 -1.99
N PRO A 78 21.67 -2.71 -3.01
CA PRO A 78 21.05 -3.96 -3.47
C PRO A 78 21.12 -5.10 -2.45
N THR A 79 21.90 -4.95 -1.40
CA THR A 79 22.00 -5.94 -0.31
C THR A 79 20.89 -5.79 0.72
N ILE A 80 20.21 -4.66 0.76
CA ILE A 80 19.12 -4.39 1.71
C ILE A 80 17.85 -5.07 1.22
N LYS A 81 17.18 -5.79 2.11
CA LYS A 81 15.87 -6.40 1.87
C LYS A 81 14.77 -5.48 2.37
N PHE A 82 13.90 -5.05 1.48
CA PHE A 82 12.75 -4.20 1.84
C PHE A 82 11.52 -5.08 2.05
N ILE A 83 10.99 -5.10 3.27
CA ILE A 83 9.71 -5.73 3.61
C ILE A 83 8.70 -4.61 3.80
N VAL A 84 7.69 -4.57 2.95
CA VAL A 84 6.55 -3.66 3.10
C VAL A 84 5.73 -4.09 4.31
N LEU A 85 5.38 -3.14 5.17
CA LEU A 85 4.53 -3.35 6.33
C LEU A 85 3.45 -2.27 6.34
N THR A 86 2.25 -2.61 5.89
CA THR A 86 1.17 -1.65 5.66
C THR A 86 -0.20 -2.17 6.13
N VAL A 87 -1.16 -1.27 6.29
CA VAL A 87 -2.57 -1.64 6.56
C VAL A 87 -3.36 -1.93 5.28
N PHE A 88 -2.78 -1.65 4.11
CA PHE A 88 -3.46 -1.76 2.83
C PHE A 88 -3.09 -3.04 2.09
N ASP A 89 -4.11 -3.71 1.57
CA ASP A 89 -3.98 -4.88 0.71
C ASP A 89 -4.43 -4.59 -0.74
N ASP A 90 -4.28 -3.32 -1.17
CA ASP A 90 -4.60 -2.86 -2.50
C ASP A 90 -3.70 -3.53 -3.54
N ASP A 91 -4.33 -4.15 -4.54
CA ASP A 91 -3.65 -4.95 -5.56
C ASP A 91 -2.63 -4.14 -6.38
N GLU A 92 -2.93 -2.87 -6.68
CA GLU A 92 -2.05 -1.99 -7.44
C GLU A 92 -0.79 -1.65 -6.64
N LYS A 93 -0.94 -1.30 -5.36
CA LYS A 93 0.18 -1.00 -4.46
C LYS A 93 1.08 -2.21 -4.23
N ILE A 94 0.49 -3.41 -4.09
CA ILE A 94 1.27 -4.65 -3.96
C ILE A 94 2.16 -4.83 -5.19
N PHE A 95 1.59 -4.70 -6.38
CA PHE A 95 2.31 -4.86 -7.64
C PHE A 95 3.43 -3.81 -7.82
N GLU A 96 3.12 -2.55 -7.57
CA GLU A 96 4.09 -1.46 -7.67
C GLU A 96 5.24 -1.66 -6.69
N ALA A 97 4.96 -2.08 -5.44
CA ALA A 97 6.00 -2.35 -4.46
C ALA A 97 6.91 -3.52 -4.89
N ILE A 98 6.36 -4.61 -5.42
CA ILE A 98 7.13 -5.73 -5.95
C ILE A 98 8.01 -5.27 -7.14
N LYS A 99 7.46 -4.50 -8.07
CA LYS A 99 8.22 -3.94 -9.22
C LYS A 99 9.31 -2.98 -8.78
N ALA A 100 9.08 -2.22 -7.71
CA ALA A 100 10.08 -1.33 -7.13
C ALA A 100 11.25 -2.08 -6.47
N GLY A 101 11.11 -3.37 -6.19
CA GLY A 101 12.14 -4.22 -5.60
C GLY A 101 11.89 -4.61 -4.14
N ALA A 102 10.62 -4.56 -3.69
CA ALA A 102 10.26 -5.11 -2.38
C ALA A 102 10.59 -6.61 -2.33
N SER A 103 11.24 -7.03 -1.25
CA SER A 103 11.60 -8.43 -0.98
C SER A 103 10.51 -9.18 -0.22
N GLY A 104 9.55 -8.47 0.38
CA GLY A 104 8.44 -9.06 1.11
C GLY A 104 7.30 -8.06 1.32
N TYR A 105 6.12 -8.60 1.72
CA TYR A 105 4.93 -7.77 1.92
C TYR A 105 4.05 -8.36 3.02
N LEU A 106 3.89 -7.62 4.12
CA LEU A 106 3.09 -8.00 5.28
C LEU A 106 2.01 -6.96 5.56
N LEU A 107 0.93 -7.41 6.19
CA LEU A 107 -0.07 -6.52 6.76
C LEU A 107 0.29 -6.18 8.20
N LYS A 108 0.02 -4.93 8.62
CA LYS A 108 0.28 -4.48 10.01
C LYS A 108 -0.59 -5.20 11.04
N ASP A 109 -1.70 -5.80 10.61
CA ASP A 109 -2.60 -6.58 11.45
C ASP A 109 -2.19 -8.07 11.57
N ASP A 110 -1.12 -8.48 10.88
CA ASP A 110 -0.60 -9.84 11.01
C ASP A 110 -0.02 -10.07 12.41
N ALA A 111 0.01 -11.33 12.84
CA ALA A 111 0.54 -11.70 14.14
C ALA A 111 2.04 -11.32 14.27
N PRO A 112 2.51 -10.90 15.46
CA PRO A 112 3.90 -10.50 15.67
C PRO A 112 4.93 -11.57 15.25
N ASP A 113 4.61 -12.84 15.43
CA ASP A 113 5.48 -13.95 15.04
C ASP A 113 5.73 -13.98 13.52
N MET A 114 4.74 -13.60 12.71
CA MET A 114 4.90 -13.48 11.25
C MET A 114 5.93 -12.43 10.85
N LEU A 115 6.05 -11.35 11.61
CA LEU A 115 7.06 -10.33 11.37
C LEU A 115 8.48 -10.88 11.60
N LEU A 116 8.67 -11.63 12.67
CA LEU A 116 9.97 -12.28 12.97
C LEU A 116 10.34 -13.30 11.90
N ASP A 117 9.41 -14.18 11.56
CA ASP A 117 9.61 -15.18 10.50
C ASP A 117 9.94 -14.52 9.16
N ALA A 118 9.28 -13.41 8.85
CA ALA A 118 9.53 -12.67 7.63
C ALA A 118 10.93 -12.04 7.59
N ILE A 119 11.40 -11.47 8.70
CA ILE A 119 12.75 -10.92 8.81
C ILE A 119 13.79 -12.01 8.59
N HIS A 120 13.67 -13.17 9.29
CA HIS A 120 14.58 -14.30 9.13
C HIS A 120 14.54 -14.87 7.72
N ASN A 121 13.34 -15.06 7.16
CA ASN A 121 13.16 -15.57 5.81
C ASN A 121 13.83 -14.68 4.75
N ALA A 122 13.64 -13.38 4.83
CA ALA A 122 14.24 -12.43 3.89
C ALA A 122 15.75 -12.36 4.03
N TYR A 123 16.28 -12.41 5.25
CA TYR A 123 17.71 -12.28 5.52
C TYR A 123 18.49 -13.58 5.30
N GLU A 124 18.05 -14.68 5.90
CA GLU A 124 18.79 -15.94 5.92
C GLU A 124 18.53 -16.80 4.67
N LEU A 125 17.28 -16.83 4.22
CA LEU A 125 16.85 -17.69 3.11
C LEU A 125 16.78 -16.96 1.77
N ASN A 126 16.98 -15.64 1.77
CA ASN A 126 16.76 -14.78 0.59
C ASN A 126 15.35 -14.99 -0.02
N GLY A 127 14.39 -15.29 0.84
CA GLY A 127 13.00 -15.57 0.46
C GLY A 127 12.19 -14.29 0.23
N ALA A 128 10.94 -14.47 -0.16
CA ALA A 128 9.97 -13.40 -0.38
C ALA A 128 8.78 -13.58 0.60
N PRO A 129 8.93 -13.19 1.88
CA PRO A 129 7.88 -13.36 2.86
C PRO A 129 6.65 -12.53 2.51
N MET A 130 5.49 -13.17 2.54
CA MET A 130 4.20 -12.53 2.25
C MET A 130 3.13 -13.02 3.21
N SER A 131 2.26 -12.12 3.66
CA SER A 131 1.03 -12.52 4.34
C SER A 131 0.22 -13.46 3.45
N PRO A 132 -0.53 -14.42 3.98
CA PRO A 132 -1.33 -15.35 3.17
C PRO A 132 -2.28 -14.65 2.19
N ALA A 133 -2.88 -13.54 2.61
CA ALA A 133 -3.75 -12.74 1.75
C ALA A 133 -2.99 -12.15 0.56
N ILE A 134 -1.81 -11.60 0.79
CA ILE A 134 -0.94 -11.00 -0.24
C ILE A 134 -0.41 -12.07 -1.19
N ALA A 135 0.05 -13.20 -0.67
CA ALA A 135 0.53 -14.33 -1.49
C ALA A 135 -0.58 -14.84 -2.42
N ARG A 136 -1.82 -14.96 -1.92
CA ARG A 136 -2.97 -15.35 -2.74
C ARG A 136 -3.24 -14.37 -3.88
N LYS A 137 -3.21 -13.06 -3.62
CA LYS A 137 -3.40 -12.02 -4.62
C LYS A 137 -2.30 -12.06 -5.69
N THR A 138 -1.06 -12.19 -5.27
CA THR A 138 0.10 -12.30 -6.18
C THR A 138 -0.03 -13.53 -7.10
N LEU A 139 -0.46 -14.69 -6.56
CA LEU A 139 -0.69 -15.91 -7.36
C LEU A 139 -1.86 -15.75 -8.33
N LEU A 140 -2.93 -15.06 -7.96
CA LEU A 140 -4.04 -14.78 -8.87
C LEU A 140 -3.59 -13.92 -10.05
N TRP A 141 -2.75 -12.93 -9.82
CA TRP A 141 -2.17 -12.12 -10.89
C TRP A 141 -1.32 -12.94 -11.85
N LEU A 142 -0.45 -13.80 -11.34
CA LEU A 142 0.36 -14.67 -12.17
C LEU A 142 -0.49 -15.61 -13.04
N LYS A 143 -1.63 -16.09 -12.50
CA LYS A 143 -2.57 -16.94 -13.25
C LYS A 143 -3.34 -16.21 -14.35
N GLN A 144 -3.63 -14.93 -14.18
CA GLN A 144 -4.32 -14.11 -15.17
C GLN A 144 -3.41 -13.76 -16.37
N GLY A 145 -2.18 -14.29 -16.38
CA GLY A 145 -1.13 -13.98 -17.32
C GLY A 145 -0.60 -12.60 -17.02
N ALA A 146 0.69 -12.48 -16.76
CA ALA A 146 1.38 -11.22 -16.78
C ALA A 146 1.30 -10.66 -18.21
N GLN A 147 0.17 -10.08 -18.54
CA GLN A 147 0.12 -9.14 -19.66
C GLN A 147 1.08 -8.03 -19.22
N PRO A 148 2.21 -7.83 -19.92
CA PRO A 148 2.96 -6.62 -19.68
C PRO A 148 1.93 -5.51 -19.89
N TYR A 149 1.83 -4.59 -18.92
CA TYR A 149 1.12 -3.34 -19.15
C TYR A 149 1.74 -2.70 -20.39
N THR A 150 1.23 -3.09 -21.54
CA THR A 150 1.49 -2.40 -22.78
C THR A 150 0.69 -1.11 -22.68
N THR A 151 1.41 -0.03 -22.45
CA THR A 151 1.00 1.36 -22.63
C THR A 151 -0.22 1.81 -21.81
N PRO A 152 -0.26 3.05 -21.35
CA PRO A 152 -1.34 3.57 -20.53
C PRO A 152 -2.63 3.70 -21.35
N SER A 153 -3.32 2.60 -21.53
CA SER A 153 -4.73 2.65 -21.83
C SER A 153 -5.45 2.78 -20.48
N THR A 154 -5.54 4.03 -20.10
CA THR A 154 -6.46 4.63 -19.15
C THR A 154 -6.63 3.89 -17.82
N THR A 155 -5.96 4.39 -16.79
CA THR A 155 -6.28 4.33 -15.34
C THR A 155 -7.81 4.38 -15.05
N THR A 156 -8.57 4.74 -16.04
CA THR A 156 -10.00 4.93 -16.13
C THR A 156 -10.83 3.67 -15.93
N ASP A 157 -10.43 2.57 -16.56
CA ASP A 157 -11.26 1.36 -16.57
C ASP A 157 -11.11 0.54 -15.28
N HIS A 158 -9.94 0.58 -14.65
CA HIS A 158 -9.71 -0.13 -13.39
C HIS A 158 -10.44 0.49 -12.21
N LEU A 159 -10.44 1.82 -12.08
CA LEU A 159 -11.19 2.52 -11.05
C LEU A 159 -12.70 2.33 -11.23
N ARG A 160 -13.19 2.33 -12.46
CA ARG A 160 -14.59 2.09 -12.75
C ARG A 160 -14.99 0.62 -12.50
N ASN A 161 -14.12 -0.32 -12.84
CA ASN A 161 -14.34 -1.76 -12.65
C ASN A 161 -14.23 -2.22 -11.18
N SER A 162 -13.64 -1.39 -10.30
CA SER A 162 -13.66 -1.64 -8.85
C SER A 162 -15.04 -1.38 -8.21
N LEU A 163 -15.90 -0.62 -8.90
CA LEU A 163 -17.25 -0.33 -8.47
C LEU A 163 -18.21 -1.41 -8.98
N THR A 164 -19.12 -1.84 -8.12
CA THR A 164 -20.26 -2.68 -8.56
C THR A 164 -21.19 -1.89 -9.48
N ASP A 165 -21.98 -2.56 -10.31
CA ASP A 165 -22.94 -1.93 -11.21
C ASP A 165 -23.81 -0.90 -10.48
N ARG A 166 -24.23 -1.21 -9.26
CA ARG A 166 -25.03 -0.32 -8.43
C ARG A 166 -24.26 0.91 -7.95
N GLU A 167 -23.00 0.76 -7.62
CA GLU A 167 -22.11 1.87 -7.23
C GLU A 167 -21.79 2.76 -8.44
N GLN A 168 -21.62 2.19 -9.62
CA GLN A 168 -21.44 2.96 -10.87
C GLN A 168 -22.68 3.80 -11.20
N GLU A 169 -23.86 3.22 -11.06
CA GLU A 169 -25.12 3.91 -11.28
C GLU A 169 -25.31 5.09 -10.31
N ILE A 170 -25.01 4.89 -9.03
CA ILE A 170 -25.06 5.93 -8.00
C ILE A 170 -24.01 7.02 -8.27
N LEU A 171 -22.78 6.63 -8.65
CA LEU A 171 -21.72 7.58 -9.00
C LEU A 171 -22.12 8.47 -10.15
N LYS A 172 -22.75 7.92 -11.20
CA LYS A 172 -23.24 8.70 -12.33
C LYS A 172 -24.19 9.81 -11.89
N TYR A 173 -25.23 9.50 -11.11
CA TYR A 173 -26.15 10.51 -10.58
C TYR A 173 -25.48 11.52 -9.65
N LEU A 174 -24.48 11.07 -8.87
CA LEU A 174 -23.70 11.94 -7.98
C LEU A 174 -22.89 12.98 -8.76
N VAL A 175 -22.30 12.57 -9.89
CA VAL A 175 -21.53 13.42 -10.81
C VAL A 175 -22.43 14.39 -11.56
N GLU A 176 -23.64 13.97 -11.95
CA GLU A 176 -24.69 14.84 -12.52
C GLU A 176 -25.21 15.90 -11.52
N GLY A 177 -24.67 15.92 -10.29
CA GLY A 177 -25.00 16.93 -9.29
C GLY A 177 -26.17 16.57 -8.37
N GLN A 178 -26.83 15.42 -8.57
CA GLN A 178 -27.98 15.01 -7.76
C GLN A 178 -27.61 14.83 -6.28
N ASP A 179 -28.56 15.10 -5.39
CA ASP A 179 -28.42 14.82 -3.97
C ASP A 179 -28.85 13.36 -3.66
N TYR A 180 -28.45 12.87 -2.50
CA TYR A 180 -28.74 11.49 -2.08
C TYR A 180 -30.24 11.16 -1.96
N LYS A 181 -31.10 12.17 -1.72
CA LYS A 181 -32.56 11.97 -1.63
C LYS A 181 -33.15 11.76 -3.01
N LYS A 182 -32.70 12.55 -3.99
CA LYS A 182 -33.12 12.44 -5.38
C LYS A 182 -32.64 11.14 -6.00
N ILE A 183 -31.38 10.75 -5.74
CA ILE A 183 -30.83 9.45 -6.15
C ILE A 183 -31.66 8.32 -5.56
N ALA A 184 -32.02 8.38 -4.27
CA ALA A 184 -32.83 7.39 -3.60
C ALA A 184 -34.20 7.21 -4.25
N SER A 185 -34.89 8.31 -4.59
CA SER A 185 -36.18 8.26 -5.27
C SER A 185 -36.07 7.72 -6.70
N THR A 186 -35.04 8.08 -7.45
CA THR A 186 -34.79 7.59 -8.81
C THR A 186 -34.52 6.08 -8.83
N LEU A 187 -33.78 5.59 -7.84
CA LEU A 187 -33.33 4.19 -7.76
C LEU A 187 -34.23 3.30 -6.91
N PHE A 188 -35.35 3.82 -6.39
CA PHE A 188 -36.30 3.13 -5.54
C PHE A 188 -35.69 2.44 -4.32
N ILE A 189 -34.73 3.10 -3.66
CA ILE A 189 -34.05 2.64 -2.44
C ILE A 189 -34.10 3.70 -1.35
N SER A 190 -33.75 3.33 -0.11
CA SER A 190 -33.74 4.31 0.98
C SER A 190 -32.61 5.32 0.85
N PRO A 191 -32.79 6.59 1.31
CA PRO A 191 -31.71 7.57 1.36
C PRO A 191 -30.51 7.09 2.18
N GLN A 192 -30.72 6.27 3.19
CA GLN A 192 -29.65 5.68 3.99
C GLN A 192 -28.83 4.66 3.20
N THR A 193 -29.50 3.87 2.36
CA THR A 193 -28.82 2.91 1.46
C THR A 193 -27.93 3.66 0.47
N VAL A 194 -28.42 4.77 -0.10
CA VAL A 194 -27.60 5.61 -1.01
C VAL A 194 -26.35 6.15 -0.29
N ARG A 195 -26.50 6.65 0.93
CA ARG A 195 -25.36 7.13 1.73
C ARG A 195 -24.32 6.04 1.96
N THR A 196 -24.73 4.82 2.27
CA THR A 196 -23.85 3.68 2.45
C THR A 196 -23.07 3.37 1.17
N HIS A 197 -23.73 3.39 0.01
CA HIS A 197 -23.08 3.23 -1.28
C HIS A 197 -22.09 4.37 -1.59
N ILE A 198 -22.48 5.64 -1.32
CA ILE A 198 -21.58 6.78 -1.52
C ILE A 198 -20.32 6.65 -0.65
N SER A 199 -20.46 6.21 0.61
CA SER A 199 -19.30 5.96 1.49
C SER A 199 -18.35 4.92 0.89
N ARG A 200 -18.90 3.80 0.41
CA ARG A 200 -18.13 2.73 -0.25
C ARG A 200 -17.48 3.19 -1.57
N ILE A 201 -18.18 4.01 -2.36
CA ILE A 201 -17.63 4.62 -3.58
C ILE A 201 -16.43 5.51 -3.22
N TYR A 202 -16.57 6.35 -2.19
CA TYR A 202 -15.49 7.23 -1.76
C TYR A 202 -14.27 6.43 -1.26
N GLU A 203 -14.51 5.37 -0.52
CA GLU A 203 -13.46 4.46 -0.06
C GLU A 203 -12.75 3.79 -1.24
N LYS A 204 -13.49 3.20 -2.19
CA LYS A 204 -12.95 2.50 -3.35
C LYS A 204 -12.23 3.43 -4.34
N LEU A 205 -12.69 4.68 -4.48
CA LEU A 205 -12.07 5.67 -5.36
C LEU A 205 -11.02 6.55 -4.64
N HIS A 206 -10.76 6.28 -3.35
CA HIS A 206 -9.83 7.04 -2.50
C HIS A 206 -10.09 8.55 -2.50
N ILE A 207 -11.37 8.94 -2.42
CA ILE A 207 -11.83 10.33 -2.38
C ILE A 207 -12.62 10.62 -1.12
N ASN A 208 -12.68 11.91 -0.72
CA ASN A 208 -13.32 12.30 0.54
C ASN A 208 -14.50 13.25 0.37
N SER A 209 -14.84 13.59 -0.87
CA SER A 209 -15.91 14.58 -1.14
C SER A 209 -16.56 14.39 -2.50
N LYS A 210 -17.80 14.90 -2.62
CA LYS A 210 -18.52 14.98 -3.90
C LYS A 210 -17.74 15.78 -4.94
N ALA A 211 -17.05 16.85 -4.55
CA ALA A 211 -16.23 17.66 -5.45
C ALA A 211 -15.10 16.82 -6.07
N GLN A 212 -14.43 16.01 -5.28
CA GLN A 212 -13.38 15.09 -5.77
C GLN A 212 -13.97 14.01 -6.70
N ALA A 213 -15.16 13.48 -6.40
CA ALA A 213 -15.83 12.53 -7.29
C ALA A 213 -16.13 13.16 -8.66
N ILE A 214 -16.61 14.40 -8.69
CA ILE A 214 -16.88 15.14 -9.91
C ILE A 214 -15.58 15.41 -10.68
N GLN A 215 -14.51 15.86 -10.01
CA GLN A 215 -13.20 16.07 -10.64
C GLN A 215 -12.63 14.79 -11.24
N LEU A 216 -12.75 13.68 -10.52
CA LEU A 216 -12.29 12.37 -10.99
C LEU A 216 -13.06 11.92 -12.22
N ALA A 217 -14.39 12.06 -12.21
CA ALA A 217 -15.25 11.71 -13.33
C ALA A 217 -14.97 12.56 -14.57
N HIS A 218 -14.74 13.87 -14.42
CA HIS A 218 -14.32 14.74 -15.52
C HIS A 218 -12.92 14.36 -16.05
N LYS A 219 -11.97 14.11 -15.16
CA LYS A 219 -10.60 13.71 -15.55
C LYS A 219 -10.60 12.44 -16.39
N TYR A 220 -11.52 11.54 -16.11
CA TYR A 220 -11.57 10.22 -16.73
C TYR A 220 -12.76 10.02 -17.70
N ASN A 221 -13.50 11.07 -18.07
CA ASN A 221 -14.66 11.01 -18.98
C ASN A 221 -15.72 9.97 -18.58
N TRP A 222 -16.05 9.88 -17.30
CA TRP A 222 -17.09 8.98 -16.78
C TRP A 222 -18.49 9.63 -16.90
N ASN A 223 -18.91 9.91 -18.09
CA ASN A 223 -20.25 10.43 -18.39
C ASN A 223 -21.24 9.29 -18.65
#